data_3e881bd5eec65cd2fdfad6d98ab9c29d
#
_entry.id   3e881bd5eec65cd2fdfad6d98ab9c29d
#
_cell.length_a   1.000
_cell.length_b   1.000
_cell.length_c   1.000
_cell.angle_alpha   90.00
_cell.angle_beta   90.00
_cell.angle_gamma   90.00
#
_symmetry.space_group_name_H-M   'P 1'
#
loop_
_entity.id
_entity.type
_entity.pdbx_description
1 polymer ?
#
loop_
_entity_poly.entity_id
_entity_poly.type
_entity_poly.pdbx_seq_one_letter_code
_entity_poly.pdbx_strand_id
1 'polypeptide(L)'
;MKSILLTLFLAYTCNILPGQAQLPVHFEIETDQPCQTMDYFGASDCWSMQFIGLWPQEKQNQVADWLFSTENHENGQPKGIGLSLWRFNVGAGSMEQGEASQIASPWMRAECFLQADGNYNWNKQQGQRNFLRLAKERGVNKFLAFLNSPPVYFTQNGLATNTGRGGTLNLKEEHYEDFARFLANVIKGVEKHDGIKFNYLCPFNEPDGHWNWIGPKQEGTPATNREIARAIRLISKEFVNNQIDTQILVNESSDYRCMFDTHMTNWERGYQIQSFFNPDSTATYLGDTPNVPRLMAGHSYWTNTPLNDLHDIRCQLKDTLDKYKVDFWQTETCIMGNDEEIGGGGGYDFTMKTALYVARIIHHDIVYAGARSWQWWRSIGGDYKDGLIREYSDPTFLNGEVKDSKLMWALGNYSRFIRPGAVRKVIIARDNQGKIIPEGDTDVTGLMCSAYQNTDGKEVFVVINYAAEDKEFTFYQRNGVIKNWKIYRTSDKKGENLLPVGSIKNHEKVVIPARSIITLVTQ
;
A
#
# COMPACT_ATOMS: atom_id res chain seq x y z
N MET A 1 -25.85 65.53 2.12
CA MET A 1 -25.94 64.56 3.20
C MET A 1 -25.48 63.23 2.65
N LYS A 2 -24.21 62.83 2.92
CA LYS A 2 -23.64 61.56 2.54
C LYS A 2 -23.53 60.70 3.81
N SER A 3 -24.28 59.60 3.86
CA SER A 3 -24.20 58.63 4.95
C SER A 3 -22.98 57.72 4.70
N ILE A 4 -22.09 57.69 5.69
CA ILE A 4 -20.95 56.77 5.74
C ILE A 4 -21.42 55.54 6.54
N LEU A 5 -21.46 54.37 5.88
CA LEU A 5 -21.66 53.08 6.52
C LEU A 5 -20.30 52.63 7.09
N LEU A 6 -20.23 52.50 8.40
CA LEU A 6 -19.07 51.95 9.12
C LEU A 6 -19.26 50.43 9.25
N THR A 7 -18.49 49.63 8.51
CA THR A 7 -18.49 48.18 8.64
C THR A 7 -17.51 47.78 9.72
N LEU A 8 -18.02 47.30 10.85
CA LEU A 8 -17.21 46.70 11.92
C LEU A 8 -16.71 45.31 11.47
N PHE A 9 -15.40 45.17 11.30
CA PHE A 9 -14.76 43.86 11.23
C PHE A 9 -14.54 43.34 12.65
N LEU A 10 -15.30 42.31 13.06
CA LEU A 10 -15.00 41.50 14.25
C LEU A 10 -13.85 40.55 13.89
N ALA A 11 -12.66 40.85 14.35
CA ALA A 11 -11.54 39.92 14.35
C ALA A 11 -11.79 38.87 15.45
N TYR A 12 -12.14 37.65 15.08
CA TYR A 12 -12.08 36.52 15.99
C TYR A 12 -10.61 36.15 16.22
N THR A 13 -10.05 36.61 17.33
CA THR A 13 -8.79 36.08 17.83
C THR A 13 -9.07 34.74 18.48
N CYS A 14 -8.67 33.66 17.82
CA CYS A 14 -8.64 32.31 18.40
C CYS A 14 -7.56 32.31 19.50
N ASN A 15 -7.98 32.53 20.76
CA ASN A 15 -7.11 32.34 21.92
C ASN A 15 -6.93 30.81 22.12
N ILE A 16 -5.80 30.29 21.67
CA ILE A 16 -5.33 28.97 22.07
C ILE A 16 -4.91 29.07 23.54
N LEU A 17 -5.77 28.61 24.43
CA LEU A 17 -5.45 28.46 25.84
C LEU A 17 -4.41 27.33 25.99
N PRO A 18 -3.31 27.55 26.72
CA PRO A 18 -2.35 26.48 26.98
C PRO A 18 -2.94 25.49 28.00
N GLY A 19 -2.91 24.19 27.65
CA GLY A 19 -2.85 23.10 28.61
C GLY A 19 -4.16 22.76 29.32
N GLN A 20 -5.24 22.42 28.62
CA GLN A 20 -6.19 21.47 29.21
C GLN A 20 -5.59 20.08 29.09
N ALA A 21 -5.26 19.46 30.24
CA ALA A 21 -4.94 18.04 30.28
C ALA A 21 -6.08 17.27 29.61
N GLN A 22 -5.76 16.62 28.48
CA GLN A 22 -6.74 15.87 27.72
C GLN A 22 -7.28 14.78 28.66
N LEU A 23 -8.57 14.81 28.94
CA LEU A 23 -9.22 13.84 29.82
C LEU A 23 -9.05 12.43 29.26
N PRO A 24 -8.87 11.39 30.09
CA PRO A 24 -8.74 10.02 29.62
C PRO A 24 -9.91 9.67 28.68
N VAL A 25 -9.58 9.05 27.54
CA VAL A 25 -10.58 8.63 26.54
C VAL A 25 -10.96 7.19 26.81
N HIS A 26 -12.25 6.90 26.66
CA HIS A 26 -12.78 5.54 26.74
C HIS A 26 -13.20 5.07 25.35
N PHE A 27 -12.60 3.98 24.88
CA PHE A 27 -12.93 3.39 23.58
C PHE A 27 -13.89 2.21 23.74
N GLU A 28 -15.05 2.32 23.16
CA GLU A 28 -16.05 1.25 23.07
C GLU A 28 -15.92 0.56 21.71
N ILE A 29 -15.56 -0.73 21.70
CA ILE A 29 -15.48 -1.53 20.47
C ILE A 29 -16.84 -2.16 20.21
N GLU A 30 -17.45 -1.78 19.10
CA GLU A 30 -18.74 -2.32 18.65
C GLU A 30 -18.54 -3.74 18.09
N THR A 31 -19.27 -4.71 18.63
CA THR A 31 -19.17 -6.11 18.20
C THR A 31 -20.10 -6.43 17.03
N ASP A 32 -21.21 -5.72 16.92
CA ASP A 32 -22.32 -6.04 16.03
C ASP A 32 -22.37 -5.19 14.75
N GLN A 33 -21.47 -4.22 14.62
CA GLN A 33 -21.37 -3.37 13.44
C GLN A 33 -20.05 -3.65 12.70
N PRO A 34 -20.05 -4.56 11.71
CA PRO A 34 -18.88 -4.83 10.89
C PRO A 34 -18.68 -3.70 9.88
N CYS A 35 -17.42 -3.32 9.68
CA CYS A 35 -16.98 -2.51 8.56
C CYS A 35 -16.44 -3.42 7.43
N GLN A 36 -15.42 -2.96 6.69
CA GLN A 36 -14.81 -3.78 5.64
C GLN A 36 -14.08 -5.01 6.19
N THR A 37 -14.01 -6.03 5.35
CA THR A 37 -13.13 -7.18 5.56
C THR A 37 -11.75 -6.84 5.02
N MET A 38 -10.71 -7.07 5.83
CA MET A 38 -9.32 -6.86 5.44
C MET A 38 -8.84 -8.02 4.55
N ASP A 39 -8.28 -7.68 3.40
CA ASP A 39 -7.71 -8.65 2.49
C ASP A 39 -6.24 -8.90 2.82
N TYR A 40 -5.35 -7.90 2.56
CA TYR A 40 -3.92 -8.16 2.66
C TYR A 40 -3.13 -6.94 3.11
N PHE A 41 -1.95 -7.22 3.70
CA PHE A 41 -0.85 -6.27 3.81
C PHE A 41 0.32 -6.76 2.97
N GLY A 42 0.95 -5.85 2.21
CA GLY A 42 1.97 -6.22 1.25
C GLY A 42 3.06 -5.16 1.05
N ALA A 43 3.99 -5.50 0.18
CA ALA A 43 5.00 -4.58 -0.36
C ALA A 43 5.46 -5.08 -1.73
N SER A 44 6.09 -4.19 -2.52
CA SER A 44 6.62 -4.52 -3.83
C SER A 44 8.08 -5.01 -3.75
N ASP A 45 8.43 -5.87 -4.70
CA ASP A 45 9.78 -6.36 -4.94
C ASP A 45 10.67 -5.37 -5.71
N CYS A 46 10.07 -4.32 -6.28
CA CYS A 46 10.78 -3.31 -7.08
C CYS A 46 11.81 -2.55 -6.27
N TRP A 47 12.95 -2.35 -6.78
CA TRP A 47 13.65 -3.12 -7.85
C TRP A 47 14.66 -4.01 -7.18
N SER A 48 14.74 -3.88 -5.85
CA SER A 48 15.81 -4.42 -5.00
C SER A 48 15.92 -5.92 -5.09
N MET A 49 14.80 -6.62 -5.23
CA MET A 49 14.81 -8.09 -5.20
C MET A 49 15.45 -8.72 -6.43
N GLN A 50 15.56 -8.00 -7.56
CA GLN A 50 16.34 -8.51 -8.70
C GLN A 50 17.81 -8.74 -8.37
N PHE A 51 18.37 -7.98 -7.39
CA PHE A 51 19.75 -8.12 -6.93
C PHE A 51 19.83 -8.89 -5.61
N ILE A 52 19.07 -8.47 -4.58
CA ILE A 52 19.13 -9.08 -3.25
C ILE A 52 18.69 -10.55 -3.27
N GLY A 53 17.81 -10.91 -4.18
CA GLY A 53 17.44 -12.31 -4.42
C GLY A 53 18.57 -13.17 -5.02
N LEU A 54 19.72 -12.57 -5.35
CA LEU A 54 20.94 -13.27 -5.80
C LEU A 54 22.08 -13.20 -4.76
N TRP A 55 21.85 -12.55 -3.61
CA TRP A 55 22.80 -12.48 -2.52
C TRP A 55 23.02 -13.85 -1.85
N PRO A 56 24.00 -14.00 -0.94
CA PRO A 56 24.17 -15.21 -0.14
C PRO A 56 22.85 -15.60 0.54
N GLN A 57 22.54 -16.89 0.55
CA GLN A 57 21.26 -17.45 1.02
C GLN A 57 20.88 -17.01 2.44
N GLU A 58 21.87 -16.86 3.33
CA GLU A 58 21.64 -16.41 4.71
C GLU A 58 21.03 -14.99 4.72
N LYS A 59 21.54 -14.08 3.88
CA LYS A 59 21.03 -12.70 3.79
C LYS A 59 19.66 -12.63 3.14
N GLN A 60 19.42 -13.46 2.10
CA GLN A 60 18.09 -13.60 1.52
C GLN A 60 17.09 -14.07 2.58
N ASN A 61 17.45 -15.10 3.37
CA ASN A 61 16.61 -15.62 4.45
C ASN A 61 16.34 -14.59 5.52
N GLN A 62 17.33 -13.81 5.93
CA GLN A 62 17.16 -12.72 6.91
C GLN A 62 16.10 -11.71 6.44
N VAL A 63 16.21 -11.24 5.19
CA VAL A 63 15.22 -10.31 4.60
C VAL A 63 13.84 -10.94 4.52
N ALA A 64 13.77 -12.19 4.05
CA ALA A 64 12.50 -12.90 3.92
C ALA A 64 11.85 -13.16 5.29
N ASP A 65 12.63 -13.46 6.33
CA ASP A 65 12.11 -13.60 7.70
C ASP A 65 11.52 -12.28 8.18
N TRP A 66 12.22 -11.16 8.03
CA TRP A 66 11.72 -9.84 8.43
C TRP A 66 10.41 -9.47 7.73
N LEU A 67 10.30 -9.75 6.43
CA LEU A 67 9.11 -9.37 5.66
C LEU A 67 7.93 -10.33 5.89
N PHE A 68 8.17 -11.64 5.90
CA PHE A 68 7.09 -12.62 5.75
C PHE A 68 6.84 -13.49 6.98
N SER A 69 7.84 -13.68 7.86
CA SER A 69 7.69 -14.63 8.96
C SER A 69 6.56 -14.25 9.92
N THR A 70 5.75 -15.24 10.26
CA THR A 70 4.76 -15.18 11.34
C THR A 70 5.22 -15.89 12.61
N GLU A 71 6.47 -16.33 12.68
CA GLU A 71 7.07 -16.96 13.85
C GLU A 71 7.56 -15.94 14.87
N ASN A 72 7.81 -16.40 16.07
CA ASN A 72 8.42 -15.63 17.16
C ASN A 72 9.80 -16.18 17.53
N HIS A 73 10.64 -15.32 18.08
CA HIS A 73 11.82 -15.70 18.84
C HIS A 73 11.41 -16.35 20.17
N GLU A 74 12.36 -16.99 20.87
CA GLU A 74 12.13 -17.64 22.16
C GLU A 74 11.55 -16.69 23.23
N ASN A 75 11.92 -15.41 23.18
CA ASN A 75 11.37 -14.38 24.07
C ASN A 75 9.94 -13.92 23.68
N GLY A 76 9.34 -14.52 22.66
CA GLY A 76 8.00 -14.20 22.17
C GLY A 76 7.92 -12.97 21.26
N GLN A 77 9.04 -12.32 20.94
CA GLN A 77 9.08 -11.21 20.00
C GLN A 77 8.95 -11.72 18.57
N PRO A 78 8.14 -11.11 17.69
CA PRO A 78 8.03 -11.49 16.30
C PRO A 78 9.36 -11.45 15.54
N LYS A 79 9.63 -12.47 14.70
CA LYS A 79 10.77 -12.50 13.79
C LYS A 79 10.59 -11.56 12.60
N GLY A 80 9.35 -11.32 12.19
CA GLY A 80 9.02 -10.50 11.05
C GLY A 80 7.65 -9.85 11.16
N ILE A 81 7.33 -9.05 10.14
CA ILE A 81 6.08 -8.29 10.08
C ILE A 81 4.92 -9.06 9.45
N GLY A 82 5.16 -10.28 8.93
CA GLY A 82 4.12 -11.19 8.47
C GLY A 82 3.28 -10.66 7.31
N LEU A 83 3.90 -10.03 6.30
CA LEU A 83 3.18 -9.65 5.08
C LEU A 83 2.41 -10.84 4.51
N SER A 84 1.20 -10.61 4.04
CA SER A 84 0.28 -11.64 3.56
C SER A 84 0.08 -11.62 2.04
N LEU A 85 0.59 -10.59 1.37
CA LEU A 85 0.63 -10.46 -0.08
C LEU A 85 2.02 -9.99 -0.51
N TRP A 86 2.49 -10.50 -1.64
CA TRP A 86 3.72 -10.05 -2.28
C TRP A 86 3.44 -9.54 -3.69
N ARG A 87 3.89 -8.30 -4.00
CA ARG A 87 3.67 -7.61 -5.27
C ARG A 87 4.93 -7.73 -6.12
N PHE A 88 4.81 -8.44 -7.26
CA PHE A 88 5.89 -8.82 -8.17
C PHE A 88 5.86 -7.97 -9.44
N ASN A 89 6.96 -7.30 -9.75
CA ASN A 89 7.11 -6.51 -10.98
C ASN A 89 7.47 -7.41 -12.17
N VAL A 90 6.62 -7.39 -13.19
CA VAL A 90 6.91 -7.99 -14.49
C VAL A 90 7.59 -6.93 -15.35
N GLY A 91 8.90 -7.05 -15.56
CA GLY A 91 9.68 -6.06 -16.30
C GLY A 91 9.42 -6.06 -17.80
N ALA A 92 9.65 -4.91 -18.41
CA ALA A 92 9.40 -4.65 -19.83
C ALA A 92 10.64 -4.80 -20.73
N GLY A 93 11.85 -4.99 -20.16
CA GLY A 93 13.08 -5.21 -20.92
C GLY A 93 14.04 -4.02 -20.97
N SER A 94 13.88 -3.05 -20.07
CA SER A 94 14.84 -1.95 -19.96
C SER A 94 16.23 -2.41 -19.52
N MET A 95 16.35 -3.54 -18.81
CA MET A 95 17.64 -4.11 -18.42
C MET A 95 18.40 -4.62 -19.64
N GLU A 96 17.74 -5.30 -20.56
CA GLU A 96 18.33 -5.79 -21.82
C GLU A 96 18.77 -4.65 -22.73
N GLN A 97 18.08 -3.52 -22.70
CA GLN A 97 18.44 -2.33 -23.47
C GLN A 97 19.65 -1.59 -22.85
N GLY A 98 19.94 -1.79 -21.57
CA GLY A 98 21.03 -1.09 -20.89
C GLY A 98 20.89 0.43 -20.98
N GLU A 99 21.93 1.13 -21.41
CA GLU A 99 21.91 2.60 -21.57
C GLU A 99 20.92 3.07 -22.64
N ALA A 100 20.63 2.26 -23.66
CA ALA A 100 19.66 2.58 -24.69
C ALA A 100 18.23 2.68 -24.14
N SER A 101 17.93 2.13 -22.95
CA SER A 101 16.66 2.31 -22.25
C SER A 101 16.43 3.74 -21.78
N GLN A 102 17.47 4.59 -21.76
CA GLN A 102 17.51 5.95 -21.20
C GLN A 102 17.32 6.01 -19.68
N ILE A 103 17.16 4.89 -18.99
CA ILE A 103 17.14 4.81 -17.53
C ILE A 103 18.58 4.76 -17.03
N ALA A 104 19.01 5.83 -16.34
CA ALA A 104 20.41 5.99 -15.96
C ALA A 104 20.89 4.93 -14.95
N SER A 105 20.06 4.63 -13.94
CA SER A 105 20.41 3.67 -12.89
C SER A 105 20.14 2.23 -13.33
N PRO A 106 21.15 1.35 -13.41
CA PRO A 106 20.93 -0.07 -13.65
C PRO A 106 20.01 -0.72 -12.60
N TRP A 107 20.02 -0.20 -11.37
CA TRP A 107 19.15 -0.67 -10.29
C TRP A 107 17.65 -0.53 -10.61
N MET A 108 17.25 0.47 -11.41
CA MET A 108 15.86 0.76 -11.75
C MET A 108 15.45 0.21 -13.13
N ARG A 109 16.31 -0.55 -13.80
CA ARG A 109 15.96 -1.29 -15.01
C ARG A 109 15.38 -2.63 -14.64
N ALA A 110 14.50 -3.19 -15.48
CA ALA A 110 13.89 -4.50 -15.25
C ALA A 110 14.09 -5.44 -16.44
N GLU A 111 14.30 -6.73 -16.16
CA GLU A 111 14.42 -7.78 -17.16
C GLU A 111 13.03 -8.18 -17.70
N CYS A 112 12.95 -8.59 -18.98
CA CYS A 112 11.75 -9.15 -19.57
C CYS A 112 11.89 -10.65 -19.84
N PHE A 113 10.83 -11.43 -19.55
CA PHE A 113 10.79 -12.85 -19.94
C PHE A 113 10.74 -13.04 -21.45
N LEU A 114 10.00 -12.15 -22.17
CA LEU A 114 9.93 -12.18 -23.62
C LEU A 114 11.25 -11.67 -24.23
N GLN A 115 11.78 -12.40 -25.23
CA GLN A 115 13.00 -12.03 -25.94
C GLN A 115 12.67 -11.47 -27.33
N ALA A 116 13.66 -10.87 -27.99
CA ALA A 116 13.51 -10.26 -29.32
C ALA A 116 13.06 -11.23 -30.42
N ASP A 117 13.36 -12.52 -30.27
CA ASP A 117 12.97 -13.59 -31.21
C ASP A 117 11.56 -14.15 -30.95
N GLY A 118 10.84 -13.59 -29.97
CA GLY A 118 9.51 -14.03 -29.58
C GLY A 118 9.47 -15.22 -28.59
N ASN A 119 10.62 -15.77 -28.22
CA ASN A 119 10.72 -16.83 -27.22
C ASN A 119 10.73 -16.27 -25.80
N TYR A 120 10.47 -17.15 -24.82
CA TYR A 120 10.51 -16.80 -23.40
C TYR A 120 11.75 -17.38 -22.73
N ASN A 121 12.50 -16.53 -22.03
CA ASN A 121 13.65 -16.95 -21.23
C ASN A 121 13.29 -16.96 -19.73
N TRP A 122 13.07 -18.16 -19.22
CA TRP A 122 12.70 -18.38 -17.82
C TRP A 122 13.89 -18.32 -16.84
N ASN A 123 15.08 -17.95 -17.31
CA ASN A 123 16.19 -17.60 -16.42
C ASN A 123 16.19 -16.10 -16.04
N LYS A 124 15.28 -15.32 -16.63
CA LYS A 124 15.10 -13.91 -16.29
C LYS A 124 14.40 -13.70 -14.97
N GLN A 125 14.56 -12.51 -14.40
CA GLN A 125 14.02 -12.10 -13.10
C GLN A 125 14.33 -13.09 -11.96
N GLN A 126 15.49 -13.73 -12.00
CA GLN A 126 15.86 -14.81 -11.09
C GLN A 126 15.81 -14.38 -9.61
N GLY A 127 16.34 -13.20 -9.28
CA GLY A 127 16.32 -12.69 -7.90
C GLY A 127 14.91 -12.44 -7.38
N GLN A 128 14.04 -11.81 -8.18
CA GLN A 128 12.64 -11.57 -7.82
C GLN A 128 11.88 -12.90 -7.66
N ARG A 129 12.11 -13.87 -8.54
CA ARG A 129 11.52 -15.22 -8.47
C ARG A 129 11.98 -16.00 -7.23
N ASN A 130 13.23 -15.81 -6.79
CA ASN A 130 13.70 -16.36 -5.51
C ASN A 130 12.88 -15.83 -4.35
N PHE A 131 12.54 -14.54 -4.34
CA PHE A 131 11.69 -13.97 -3.29
C PHE A 131 10.24 -14.39 -3.37
N LEU A 132 9.67 -14.73 -4.53
CA LEU A 132 8.37 -15.39 -4.62
C LEU A 132 8.38 -16.74 -3.86
N ARG A 133 9.43 -17.55 -4.05
CA ARG A 133 9.58 -18.84 -3.36
C ARG A 133 9.78 -18.65 -1.85
N LEU A 134 10.67 -17.75 -1.45
CA LEU A 134 10.95 -17.45 -0.05
C LEU A 134 9.70 -16.90 0.68
N ALA A 135 8.87 -16.10 0.00
CA ALA A 135 7.60 -15.63 0.53
C ALA A 135 6.62 -16.79 0.73
N LYS A 136 6.48 -17.66 -0.28
CA LYS A 136 5.62 -18.87 -0.21
C LYS A 136 6.03 -19.81 0.92
N GLU A 137 7.32 -20.06 1.07
CA GLU A 137 7.89 -20.90 2.15
C GLU A 137 7.54 -20.38 3.55
N ARG A 138 7.34 -19.05 3.68
CA ARG A 138 6.94 -18.37 4.93
C ARG A 138 5.44 -18.15 5.06
N GLY A 139 4.64 -18.81 4.21
CA GLY A 139 3.18 -18.82 4.31
C GLY A 139 2.46 -17.71 3.54
N VAL A 140 3.16 -16.88 2.76
CA VAL A 140 2.49 -15.98 1.81
C VAL A 140 1.84 -16.83 0.72
N ASN A 141 0.54 -16.64 0.53
CA ASN A 141 -0.25 -17.42 -0.43
C ASN A 141 -1.03 -16.53 -1.42
N LYS A 142 -0.74 -15.23 -1.41
CA LYS A 142 -1.31 -14.24 -2.33
C LYS A 142 -0.19 -13.47 -3.01
N PHE A 143 -0.27 -13.49 -4.33
CA PHE A 143 0.74 -12.86 -5.20
C PHE A 143 0.03 -11.99 -6.22
N LEU A 144 0.49 -10.75 -6.35
CA LEU A 144 0.04 -9.76 -7.33
C LEU A 144 1.17 -9.49 -8.32
N ALA A 145 0.96 -9.81 -9.59
CA ALA A 145 1.84 -9.37 -10.66
C ALA A 145 1.42 -7.98 -11.13
N PHE A 146 2.36 -7.07 -11.38
CA PHE A 146 2.06 -5.76 -11.92
C PHE A 146 3.09 -5.33 -12.96
N LEU A 147 2.70 -4.43 -13.85
CA LEU A 147 3.55 -3.91 -14.92
C LEU A 147 3.59 -2.39 -14.90
N ASN A 148 4.81 -1.86 -15.12
CA ASN A 148 5.02 -0.43 -15.36
C ASN A 148 4.87 -0.08 -16.86
N SER A 149 5.16 -1.02 -17.76
CA SER A 149 5.11 -0.81 -19.22
C SER A 149 4.88 -2.15 -19.94
N PRO A 150 4.28 -2.15 -21.13
CA PRO A 150 4.36 -3.29 -22.04
C PRO A 150 5.82 -3.61 -22.42
N PRO A 151 6.13 -4.88 -22.81
CA PRO A 151 7.46 -5.23 -23.31
C PRO A 151 7.95 -4.27 -24.42
N VAL A 152 9.22 -3.90 -24.38
CA VAL A 152 9.84 -2.94 -25.33
C VAL A 152 9.57 -3.28 -26.81
N TYR A 153 9.43 -4.57 -27.13
CA TYR A 153 9.14 -5.05 -28.48
C TYR A 153 7.75 -4.64 -28.99
N PHE A 154 6.81 -4.37 -28.07
CA PHE A 154 5.43 -3.99 -28.38
C PHE A 154 5.21 -2.47 -28.30
N THR A 155 6.17 -1.72 -27.75
CA THR A 155 6.00 -0.29 -27.53
C THR A 155 6.19 0.52 -28.81
N GLN A 156 5.48 1.65 -28.92
CA GLN A 156 5.50 2.52 -30.09
C GLN A 156 6.86 3.20 -30.31
N ASN A 157 7.54 3.57 -29.22
CA ASN A 157 8.87 4.21 -29.27
C ASN A 157 10.02 3.22 -29.09
N GLY A 158 9.76 1.93 -28.92
CA GLY A 158 10.77 0.90 -28.67
C GLY A 158 11.41 0.95 -27.29
N LEU A 159 10.84 1.73 -26.34
CA LEU A 159 11.36 1.88 -24.98
C LEU A 159 10.29 1.42 -23.96
N ALA A 160 10.74 1.02 -22.78
CA ALA A 160 9.86 0.76 -21.63
C ALA A 160 9.39 2.05 -20.92
N THR A 161 9.73 3.21 -21.47
CA THR A 161 9.37 4.53 -20.96
C THR A 161 8.54 5.28 -21.99
N ASN A 162 7.75 6.25 -21.57
CA ASN A 162 6.94 7.06 -22.48
C ASN A 162 7.66 8.35 -22.95
N THR A 163 8.99 8.37 -22.88
CA THR A 163 9.81 9.53 -23.22
C THR A 163 9.42 10.16 -24.56
N GLY A 164 9.15 11.47 -24.54
CA GLY A 164 8.82 12.24 -25.73
C GLY A 164 7.42 12.02 -26.31
N ARG A 165 6.55 11.27 -25.61
CA ARG A 165 5.17 10.97 -26.06
C ARG A 165 4.13 11.69 -25.21
N GLY A 166 2.87 11.69 -25.69
CA GLY A 166 1.71 12.23 -24.97
C GLY A 166 1.12 11.25 -23.96
N GLY A 167 -0.06 11.59 -23.43
CA GLY A 167 -0.76 10.84 -22.38
C GLY A 167 -1.53 9.59 -22.85
N THR A 168 -1.03 8.87 -23.85
CA THR A 168 -1.63 7.64 -24.39
C THR A 168 -0.72 6.45 -24.21
N LEU A 169 -1.29 5.26 -24.21
CA LEU A 169 -0.59 4.01 -24.00
C LEU A 169 0.56 3.81 -25.00
N ASN A 170 1.74 3.48 -24.49
CA ASN A 170 2.91 3.19 -25.32
C ASN A 170 2.86 1.74 -25.84
N LEU A 171 1.76 1.37 -26.48
CA LEU A 171 1.54 0.07 -27.09
C LEU A 171 1.12 0.26 -28.55
N LYS A 172 1.78 -0.45 -29.49
CA LYS A 172 1.40 -0.43 -30.89
C LYS A 172 0.04 -1.06 -31.10
N GLU A 173 -0.72 -0.53 -32.07
CA GLU A 173 -2.08 -0.98 -32.37
C GLU A 173 -2.16 -2.48 -32.67
N GLU A 174 -1.22 -3.00 -33.42
CA GLU A 174 -1.12 -4.40 -33.82
C GLU A 174 -0.72 -5.34 -32.68
N HIS A 175 -0.22 -4.84 -31.55
CA HIS A 175 0.31 -5.65 -30.44
C HIS A 175 -0.62 -5.76 -29.22
N TYR A 176 -1.87 -5.28 -29.29
CA TYR A 176 -2.80 -5.44 -28.14
C TYR A 176 -3.10 -6.89 -27.79
N GLU A 177 -3.30 -7.75 -28.80
CA GLU A 177 -3.49 -9.19 -28.57
C GLU A 177 -2.21 -9.89 -28.15
N ASP A 178 -1.05 -9.48 -28.69
CA ASP A 178 0.26 -9.98 -28.27
C ASP A 178 0.54 -9.65 -26.80
N PHE A 179 0.15 -8.46 -26.36
CA PHE A 179 0.27 -8.06 -24.96
C PHE A 179 -0.61 -8.93 -24.04
N ALA A 180 -1.84 -9.23 -24.43
CA ALA A 180 -2.70 -10.15 -23.69
C ALA A 180 -2.08 -11.56 -23.60
N ARG A 181 -1.56 -12.10 -24.74
CA ARG A 181 -0.85 -13.40 -24.75
C ARG A 181 0.42 -13.38 -23.92
N PHE A 182 1.18 -12.30 -23.93
CA PHE A 182 2.37 -12.14 -23.08
C PHE A 182 2.02 -12.31 -21.61
N LEU A 183 0.98 -11.62 -21.14
CA LEU A 183 0.54 -11.70 -19.75
C LEU A 183 0.07 -13.10 -19.36
N ALA A 184 -0.73 -13.75 -20.22
CA ALA A 184 -1.13 -15.14 -20.00
C ALA A 184 0.07 -16.09 -19.93
N ASN A 185 1.05 -15.92 -20.80
CA ASN A 185 2.27 -16.72 -20.80
C ASN A 185 3.12 -16.49 -19.54
N VAL A 186 3.25 -15.25 -19.07
CA VAL A 186 3.98 -14.94 -17.82
C VAL A 186 3.31 -15.61 -16.63
N ILE A 187 1.99 -15.47 -16.48
CA ILE A 187 1.23 -16.09 -15.39
C ILE A 187 1.44 -17.62 -15.37
N LYS A 188 1.24 -18.28 -16.51
CA LYS A 188 1.41 -19.74 -16.62
C LYS A 188 2.87 -20.17 -16.50
N GLY A 189 3.78 -19.37 -17.04
CA GLY A 189 5.20 -19.67 -17.00
C GLY A 189 5.78 -19.64 -15.59
N VAL A 190 5.49 -18.62 -14.81
CA VAL A 190 5.93 -18.54 -13.41
C VAL A 190 5.27 -19.66 -12.58
N GLU A 191 4.00 -19.96 -12.79
CA GLU A 191 3.36 -21.10 -12.13
C GLU A 191 4.08 -22.42 -12.48
N LYS A 192 4.39 -22.64 -13.75
CA LYS A 192 5.08 -23.86 -14.21
C LYS A 192 6.52 -23.99 -13.67
N HIS A 193 7.27 -22.89 -13.63
CA HIS A 193 8.71 -22.93 -13.32
C HIS A 193 9.01 -22.71 -11.83
N ASP A 194 8.14 -21.99 -11.10
CA ASP A 194 8.36 -21.65 -9.69
C ASP A 194 7.28 -22.23 -8.76
N GLY A 195 6.20 -22.80 -9.32
CA GLY A 195 5.05 -23.27 -8.55
C GLY A 195 4.30 -22.12 -7.86
N ILE A 196 4.40 -20.91 -8.37
CA ILE A 196 3.75 -19.71 -7.83
C ILE A 196 2.59 -19.34 -8.73
N LYS A 197 1.39 -19.36 -8.16
CA LYS A 197 0.18 -18.89 -8.80
C LYS A 197 -0.06 -17.43 -8.46
N PHE A 198 -0.08 -16.56 -9.46
CA PHE A 198 -0.53 -15.20 -9.27
C PHE A 198 -2.05 -15.18 -9.09
N ASN A 199 -2.50 -14.64 -7.96
CA ASN A 199 -3.92 -14.47 -7.67
C ASN A 199 -4.49 -13.23 -8.35
N TYR A 200 -3.63 -12.22 -8.55
CA TYR A 200 -3.97 -10.93 -9.12
C TYR A 200 -2.94 -10.50 -10.15
N LEU A 201 -3.41 -9.76 -11.13
CA LEU A 201 -2.59 -9.07 -12.13
C LEU A 201 -3.07 -7.62 -12.24
N CYS A 202 -2.17 -6.64 -12.15
CA CYS A 202 -2.42 -5.26 -12.56
C CYS A 202 -1.59 -4.91 -13.80
N PRO A 203 -2.19 -4.77 -14.99
CA PRO A 203 -1.45 -4.48 -16.22
C PRO A 203 -1.05 -3.02 -16.38
N PHE A 204 -1.60 -2.11 -15.57
CA PHE A 204 -1.42 -0.66 -15.71
C PHE A 204 -1.11 -0.01 -14.36
N ASN A 205 0.18 0.18 -14.07
CA ASN A 205 0.64 0.98 -12.94
C ASN A 205 0.61 2.47 -13.30
N GLU A 206 -0.10 3.28 -12.51
CA GLU A 206 -0.17 4.74 -12.63
C GLU A 206 -0.46 5.28 -14.04
N PRO A 207 -1.50 4.79 -14.73
CA PRO A 207 -1.78 5.19 -16.11
C PRO A 207 -2.22 6.64 -16.26
N ASP A 208 -2.64 7.28 -15.17
CA ASP A 208 -2.98 8.70 -15.08
C ASP A 208 -1.74 9.61 -15.06
N GLY A 209 -0.54 9.09 -14.75
CA GLY A 209 0.74 9.77 -14.94
C GLY A 209 1.09 9.99 -16.40
N HIS A 210 1.98 10.93 -16.69
CA HIS A 210 2.43 11.19 -18.08
C HIS A 210 3.58 10.30 -18.54
N TRP A 211 4.50 9.97 -17.63
CA TRP A 211 5.67 9.10 -17.86
C TRP A 211 6.56 9.53 -19.04
N ASN A 212 6.48 10.80 -19.48
CA ASN A 212 7.10 11.31 -20.70
C ASN A 212 8.38 12.12 -20.46
N TRP A 213 9.01 11.91 -19.32
CA TRP A 213 10.24 12.64 -18.94
C TRP A 213 11.39 12.37 -19.90
N ILE A 214 12.21 13.38 -20.12
CA ILE A 214 13.54 13.22 -20.68
C ILE A 214 14.47 12.79 -19.53
N GLY A 215 15.21 11.68 -19.71
CA GLY A 215 15.98 11.06 -18.64
C GLY A 215 15.07 10.38 -17.60
N PRO A 216 14.27 9.41 -17.99
CA PRO A 216 13.36 8.70 -17.10
C PRO A 216 14.14 7.95 -16.02
N LYS A 217 13.54 7.82 -14.84
CA LYS A 217 14.15 7.08 -13.73
C LYS A 217 13.78 5.60 -13.73
N GLN A 218 12.67 5.22 -14.36
CA GLN A 218 12.10 3.87 -14.35
C GLN A 218 11.23 3.62 -15.56
N GLU A 219 10.82 2.38 -15.78
CA GLU A 219 9.77 2.01 -16.72
C GLU A 219 8.46 2.70 -16.36
N GLY A 220 7.63 3.03 -17.35
CA GLY A 220 6.31 3.62 -17.13
C GLY A 220 5.62 4.03 -18.41
N THR A 221 4.29 3.91 -18.44
CA THR A 221 3.45 4.34 -19.55
C THR A 221 2.09 4.87 -19.06
N PRO A 222 1.60 6.00 -19.61
CA PRO A 222 0.22 6.41 -19.38
C PRO A 222 -0.73 5.50 -20.15
N ALA A 223 -2.02 5.60 -19.84
CA ALA A 223 -3.08 5.07 -20.67
C ALA A 223 -4.39 5.83 -20.45
N THR A 224 -5.19 5.96 -21.49
CA THR A 224 -6.57 6.45 -21.36
C THR A 224 -7.48 5.36 -20.85
N ASN A 225 -8.60 5.72 -20.23
CA ASN A 225 -9.61 4.77 -19.75
C ASN A 225 -10.13 3.86 -20.89
N ARG A 226 -10.17 4.34 -22.13
CA ARG A 226 -10.56 3.54 -23.30
C ARG A 226 -9.51 2.51 -23.67
N GLU A 227 -8.23 2.89 -23.66
CA GLU A 227 -7.10 1.97 -23.94
C GLU A 227 -7.02 0.89 -22.86
N ILE A 228 -7.18 1.26 -21.58
CA ILE A 228 -7.25 0.33 -20.46
C ILE A 228 -8.40 -0.66 -20.67
N ALA A 229 -9.61 -0.17 -20.90
CA ALA A 229 -10.78 -1.03 -21.04
C ALA A 229 -10.66 -1.99 -22.23
N ARG A 230 -10.09 -1.53 -23.34
CA ARG A 230 -9.80 -2.38 -24.51
C ARG A 230 -8.81 -3.48 -24.18
N ALA A 231 -7.68 -3.14 -23.57
CA ALA A 231 -6.66 -4.12 -23.21
C ALA A 231 -7.18 -5.14 -22.16
N ILE A 232 -7.88 -4.67 -21.13
CA ILE A 232 -8.47 -5.55 -20.11
C ILE A 232 -9.43 -6.58 -20.71
N ARG A 233 -10.29 -6.17 -21.67
CA ARG A 233 -11.19 -7.12 -22.34
C ARG A 233 -10.41 -8.18 -23.13
N LEU A 234 -9.31 -7.82 -23.78
CA LEU A 234 -8.47 -8.78 -24.50
C LEU A 234 -7.71 -9.69 -23.55
N ILE A 235 -7.18 -9.18 -22.44
CA ILE A 235 -6.51 -9.96 -21.39
C ILE A 235 -7.51 -10.95 -20.77
N SER A 236 -8.71 -10.48 -20.42
CA SER A 236 -9.77 -11.33 -19.88
C SER A 236 -10.15 -12.45 -20.84
N LYS A 237 -10.34 -12.13 -22.13
CA LYS A 237 -10.62 -13.13 -23.18
C LYS A 237 -9.50 -14.18 -23.25
N GLU A 238 -8.24 -13.74 -23.21
CA GLU A 238 -7.09 -14.64 -23.26
C GLU A 238 -7.03 -15.52 -22.01
N PHE A 239 -7.34 -14.97 -20.81
CA PHE A 239 -7.38 -15.73 -19.55
C PHE A 239 -8.48 -16.79 -19.58
N VAL A 240 -9.68 -16.44 -20.03
CA VAL A 240 -10.79 -17.40 -20.20
C VAL A 240 -10.39 -18.52 -21.15
N ASN A 241 -9.82 -18.20 -22.31
CA ASN A 241 -9.39 -19.19 -23.32
C ASN A 241 -8.32 -20.15 -22.77
N ASN A 242 -7.45 -19.67 -21.87
CA ASN A 242 -6.37 -20.44 -21.26
C ASN A 242 -6.71 -21.00 -19.88
N GLN A 243 -7.95 -20.87 -19.40
CA GLN A 243 -8.42 -21.34 -18.08
C GLN A 243 -7.58 -20.75 -16.92
N ILE A 244 -7.18 -19.49 -17.05
CA ILE A 244 -6.47 -18.74 -16.01
C ILE A 244 -7.52 -18.06 -15.14
N ASP A 245 -7.49 -18.30 -13.81
CA ASP A 245 -8.42 -17.74 -12.84
C ASP A 245 -7.87 -16.50 -12.09
N THR A 246 -6.66 -16.03 -12.46
CA THR A 246 -6.06 -14.80 -11.94
C THR A 246 -7.03 -13.62 -12.13
N GLN A 247 -7.27 -12.87 -11.04
CA GLN A 247 -8.13 -11.69 -11.08
C GLN A 247 -7.36 -10.49 -11.66
N ILE A 248 -8.00 -9.73 -12.53
CA ILE A 248 -7.39 -8.58 -13.20
C ILE A 248 -7.83 -7.31 -12.49
N LEU A 249 -6.92 -6.64 -11.78
CA LEU A 249 -7.12 -5.28 -11.30
C LEU A 249 -7.08 -4.36 -12.52
N VAL A 250 -8.04 -3.46 -12.63
CA VAL A 250 -8.17 -2.63 -13.85
C VAL A 250 -6.93 -1.78 -14.06
N ASN A 251 -6.51 -1.06 -13.02
CA ASN A 251 -5.29 -0.27 -12.94
C ASN A 251 -4.96 0.06 -11.48
N GLU A 252 -3.79 0.62 -11.25
CA GLU A 252 -3.39 1.26 -10.00
C GLU A 252 -3.22 2.76 -10.26
N SER A 253 -4.15 3.59 -9.74
CA SER A 253 -4.14 5.05 -9.93
C SER A 253 -2.99 5.69 -9.15
N SER A 254 -2.27 6.66 -9.73
CA SER A 254 -1.14 7.33 -9.06
C SER A 254 -1.56 8.24 -7.90
N ASP A 255 -2.80 8.73 -7.96
CA ASP A 255 -3.39 9.65 -6.99
C ASP A 255 -4.87 9.30 -6.80
N TYR A 256 -5.33 9.23 -5.57
CA TYR A 256 -6.73 8.91 -5.26
C TYR A 256 -7.74 9.82 -5.96
N ARG A 257 -7.40 11.10 -6.17
CA ARG A 257 -8.27 12.08 -6.81
C ARG A 257 -8.57 11.73 -8.26
N CYS A 258 -7.65 11.08 -8.97
CA CYS A 258 -7.91 10.61 -10.35
C CYS A 258 -8.99 9.52 -10.41
N MET A 259 -9.27 8.84 -9.30
CA MET A 259 -10.30 7.81 -9.24
C MET A 259 -11.72 8.39 -9.25
N PHE A 260 -11.91 9.62 -8.74
CA PHE A 260 -13.23 10.26 -8.61
C PHE A 260 -13.33 11.66 -9.24
N ASP A 261 -12.22 12.21 -9.74
CA ASP A 261 -12.15 13.52 -10.40
C ASP A 261 -11.14 13.45 -11.57
N THR A 262 -11.01 14.53 -12.34
CA THR A 262 -9.95 14.70 -13.33
C THR A 262 -8.60 15.03 -12.69
N HIS A 263 -8.61 15.73 -11.57
CA HIS A 263 -7.45 16.25 -10.86
C HIS A 263 -6.41 16.84 -11.84
N MET A 264 -5.17 16.35 -11.86
CA MET A 264 -4.12 16.81 -12.79
C MET A 264 -4.15 16.09 -14.17
N THR A 265 -5.25 15.41 -14.51
CA THR A 265 -5.44 14.69 -15.76
C THR A 265 -6.53 15.35 -16.61
N ASN A 266 -7.25 14.57 -17.38
CA ASN A 266 -8.43 14.96 -18.15
C ASN A 266 -9.50 13.86 -18.04
N TRP A 267 -10.66 14.07 -18.67
CA TRP A 267 -11.74 13.08 -18.70
C TRP A 267 -11.36 11.72 -19.27
N GLU A 268 -10.32 11.65 -20.09
CA GLU A 268 -9.87 10.39 -20.68
C GLU A 268 -9.09 9.53 -19.71
N ARG A 269 -8.57 10.08 -18.59
CA ARG A 269 -7.73 9.39 -17.60
C ARG A 269 -8.20 9.56 -16.15
N GLY A 270 -9.06 10.53 -15.88
CA GLY A 270 -9.73 10.73 -14.57
C GLY A 270 -11.07 9.99 -14.47
N TYR A 271 -11.80 10.23 -13.37
CA TYR A 271 -13.07 9.58 -13.05
C TYR A 271 -13.06 8.06 -13.24
N GLN A 272 -11.99 7.41 -12.84
CA GLN A 272 -11.72 6.01 -13.17
C GLN A 272 -12.77 5.06 -12.61
N ILE A 273 -13.25 5.27 -11.36
CA ILE A 273 -14.31 4.44 -10.77
C ILE A 273 -15.59 4.52 -11.62
N GLN A 274 -16.01 5.73 -11.97
CA GLN A 274 -17.19 5.93 -12.82
C GLN A 274 -16.97 5.34 -14.21
N SER A 275 -15.79 5.52 -14.79
CA SER A 275 -15.45 5.04 -16.12
C SER A 275 -15.59 3.52 -16.22
N PHE A 276 -15.05 2.80 -15.24
CA PHE A 276 -14.96 1.33 -15.32
C PHE A 276 -16.13 0.59 -14.69
N PHE A 277 -16.87 1.21 -13.73
CA PHE A 277 -17.90 0.52 -12.95
C PHE A 277 -19.29 1.14 -13.02
N ASN A 278 -19.48 2.25 -13.76
CA ASN A 278 -20.81 2.72 -14.09
C ASN A 278 -21.29 2.07 -15.42
N PRO A 279 -22.40 1.33 -15.44
CA PRO A 279 -22.93 0.70 -16.65
C PRO A 279 -23.22 1.69 -17.80
N ASP A 280 -23.51 2.97 -17.47
CA ASP A 280 -23.75 4.02 -18.47
C ASP A 280 -22.47 4.41 -19.23
N SER A 281 -21.29 4.08 -18.70
CA SER A 281 -19.99 4.31 -19.35
C SER A 281 -19.69 3.20 -20.38
N THR A 282 -20.56 3.00 -21.37
CA THR A 282 -20.59 1.82 -22.25
C THR A 282 -19.26 1.52 -22.95
N ALA A 283 -18.47 2.55 -23.30
CA ALA A 283 -17.17 2.38 -23.97
C ALA A 283 -16.10 1.79 -23.05
N THR A 284 -16.17 2.08 -21.76
CA THR A 284 -15.13 1.75 -20.76
C THR A 284 -15.59 0.81 -19.65
N TYR A 285 -16.90 0.53 -19.56
CA TYR A 285 -17.47 -0.33 -18.51
C TYR A 285 -16.85 -1.73 -18.53
N LEU A 286 -16.40 -2.18 -17.34
CA LEU A 286 -15.73 -3.46 -17.14
C LEU A 286 -16.41 -4.33 -16.07
N GLY A 287 -17.50 -3.85 -15.46
CA GLY A 287 -18.14 -4.52 -14.32
C GLY A 287 -18.66 -5.93 -14.59
N ASP A 288 -18.88 -6.32 -15.85
CA ASP A 288 -19.32 -7.66 -16.27
C ASP A 288 -18.21 -8.44 -17.00
N THR A 289 -16.97 -7.91 -17.02
CA THR A 289 -15.84 -8.58 -17.70
C THR A 289 -15.34 -9.75 -16.84
N PRO A 290 -15.23 -10.97 -17.37
CA PRO A 290 -14.68 -12.10 -16.63
C PRO A 290 -13.30 -11.79 -16.03
N ASN A 291 -12.99 -12.37 -14.89
CA ASN A 291 -11.76 -12.14 -14.12
C ASN A 291 -11.56 -10.70 -13.59
N VAL A 292 -12.47 -9.77 -13.85
CA VAL A 292 -12.39 -8.40 -13.32
C VAL A 292 -13.27 -8.27 -12.07
N PRO A 293 -12.68 -8.19 -10.86
CA PRO A 293 -13.46 -7.98 -9.64
C PRO A 293 -13.97 -6.54 -9.57
N ARG A 294 -15.05 -6.30 -8.81
CA ARG A 294 -15.48 -4.93 -8.48
C ARG A 294 -14.56 -4.32 -7.43
N LEU A 295 -13.33 -4.05 -7.84
CA LEU A 295 -12.24 -3.60 -6.99
C LEU A 295 -11.40 -2.59 -7.75
N MET A 296 -11.19 -1.41 -7.15
CA MET A 296 -10.22 -0.43 -7.63
C MET A 296 -8.98 -0.45 -6.75
N ALA A 297 -7.85 -0.21 -7.37
CA ALA A 297 -6.56 -0.05 -6.71
C ALA A 297 -6.00 1.35 -6.97
N GLY A 298 -5.27 1.89 -6.00
CA GLY A 298 -4.66 3.21 -6.14
C GLY A 298 -3.62 3.49 -5.07
N HIS A 299 -2.85 4.53 -5.33
CA HIS A 299 -1.71 4.96 -4.54
C HIS A 299 -2.07 6.22 -3.74
N SER A 300 -1.62 6.30 -2.48
CA SER A 300 -1.91 7.45 -1.62
C SER A 300 -0.89 8.59 -1.74
N TYR A 301 -0.10 8.63 -2.81
CA TYR A 301 0.81 9.73 -3.08
C TYR A 301 0.07 11.07 -3.18
N TRP A 302 0.73 12.15 -2.73
CA TRP A 302 0.24 13.53 -2.83
C TRP A 302 -1.05 13.84 -2.04
N THR A 303 -1.58 12.88 -1.26
CA THR A 303 -2.85 12.98 -0.54
C THR A 303 -2.70 13.00 0.98
N ASN A 304 -1.47 13.12 1.49
CA ASN A 304 -1.16 12.95 2.91
C ASN A 304 -0.94 14.29 3.64
N THR A 305 -0.85 15.39 2.92
CA THR A 305 -0.62 16.73 3.44
C THR A 305 -1.29 17.78 2.54
N PRO A 306 -1.91 18.83 3.10
CA PRO A 306 -2.12 19.09 4.54
C PRO A 306 -3.04 18.08 5.22
N LEU A 307 -3.17 18.12 6.55
CA LEU A 307 -3.94 17.15 7.33
C LEU A 307 -5.43 17.08 6.94
N ASN A 308 -6.01 18.20 6.47
CA ASN A 308 -7.39 18.17 5.97
C ASN A 308 -7.50 17.31 4.71
N ASP A 309 -6.53 17.41 3.79
CA ASP A 309 -6.51 16.59 2.57
C ASP A 309 -6.37 15.10 2.90
N LEU A 310 -5.58 14.76 3.93
CA LEU A 310 -5.44 13.40 4.41
C LEU A 310 -6.79 12.77 4.77
N HIS A 311 -7.70 13.53 5.38
CA HIS A 311 -9.04 13.08 5.73
C HIS A 311 -10.01 13.21 4.54
N ASP A 312 -10.14 14.42 3.97
CA ASP A 312 -11.23 14.76 3.04
C ASP A 312 -11.15 14.00 1.72
N ILE A 313 -9.94 13.78 1.19
CA ILE A 313 -9.76 13.01 -0.05
C ILE A 313 -10.20 11.56 0.15
N ARG A 314 -9.92 10.97 1.31
CA ARG A 314 -10.32 9.60 1.63
C ARG A 314 -11.82 9.44 1.80
N CYS A 315 -12.48 10.42 2.42
CA CYS A 315 -13.93 10.45 2.52
C CYS A 315 -14.59 10.56 1.14
N GLN A 316 -14.11 11.47 0.27
CA GLN A 316 -14.63 11.62 -1.10
C GLN A 316 -14.42 10.37 -1.95
N LEU A 317 -13.26 9.72 -1.80
CA LEU A 317 -12.99 8.43 -2.43
C LEU A 317 -14.01 7.38 -1.96
N LYS A 318 -14.18 7.26 -0.64
CA LYS A 318 -15.13 6.30 -0.04
C LYS A 318 -16.56 6.51 -0.52
N ASP A 319 -17.03 7.74 -0.55
CA ASP A 319 -18.37 8.08 -1.06
C ASP A 319 -18.55 7.63 -2.52
N THR A 320 -17.52 7.80 -3.34
CA THR A 320 -17.56 7.38 -4.74
C THR A 320 -17.53 5.85 -4.88
N LEU A 321 -16.69 5.17 -4.11
CA LEU A 321 -16.63 3.71 -4.07
C LEU A 321 -17.99 3.11 -3.65
N ASP A 322 -18.62 3.65 -2.60
CA ASP A 322 -19.92 3.21 -2.12
C ASP A 322 -21.01 3.42 -3.16
N LYS A 323 -21.03 4.58 -3.81
CA LYS A 323 -21.98 4.90 -4.89
C LYS A 323 -21.97 3.84 -5.99
N TYR A 324 -20.78 3.37 -6.39
CA TYR A 324 -20.61 2.38 -7.45
C TYR A 324 -20.45 0.95 -6.93
N LYS A 325 -20.52 0.72 -5.61
CA LYS A 325 -20.35 -0.59 -4.94
C LYS A 325 -19.06 -1.28 -5.35
N VAL A 326 -17.95 -0.56 -5.23
CA VAL A 326 -16.61 -1.00 -5.59
C VAL A 326 -15.75 -1.08 -4.33
N ASP A 327 -15.05 -2.18 -4.14
CA ASP A 327 -14.05 -2.35 -3.08
C ASP A 327 -12.77 -1.56 -3.41
N PHE A 328 -11.93 -1.34 -2.41
CA PHE A 328 -10.73 -0.54 -2.58
C PHE A 328 -9.48 -1.19 -1.96
N TRP A 329 -8.37 -1.15 -2.71
CA TRP A 329 -7.03 -1.45 -2.25
C TRP A 329 -6.12 -0.24 -2.38
N GLN A 330 -5.45 0.13 -1.30
CA GLN A 330 -4.27 0.97 -1.35
C GLN A 330 -3.08 0.05 -1.67
N THR A 331 -2.51 0.17 -2.86
CA THR A 331 -1.52 -0.79 -3.39
C THR A 331 -0.10 -0.24 -3.43
N GLU A 332 0.07 1.07 -3.21
CA GLU A 332 1.39 1.66 -3.18
C GLU A 332 1.42 3.01 -2.45
N THR A 333 2.42 3.22 -1.64
CA THR A 333 2.84 4.54 -1.13
C THR A 333 4.26 4.47 -0.59
N CYS A 334 4.96 5.59 -0.61
CA CYS A 334 6.19 5.85 0.15
C CYS A 334 6.27 7.34 0.49
N ILE A 335 7.38 7.76 1.09
CA ILE A 335 7.59 9.16 1.44
C ILE A 335 8.13 9.92 0.21
N MET A 336 7.45 11.00 -0.16
CA MET A 336 7.77 11.85 -1.31
C MET A 336 8.27 13.23 -0.88
N GLY A 337 8.57 14.09 -1.86
CA GLY A 337 9.06 15.45 -1.58
C GLY A 337 8.04 16.36 -0.89
N ASN A 338 6.75 16.08 -1.03
CA ASN A 338 5.68 16.85 -0.38
C ASN A 338 5.40 16.42 1.06
N ASP A 339 6.05 15.39 1.58
CA ASP A 339 5.92 14.94 2.98
C ASP A 339 6.83 15.78 3.91
N GLU A 340 6.65 17.09 3.89
CA GLU A 340 7.54 18.07 4.53
C GLU A 340 7.56 17.94 6.06
N GLU A 341 6.48 17.48 6.70
CA GLU A 341 6.41 17.24 8.15
C GLU A 341 7.57 16.38 8.65
N ILE A 342 8.03 15.44 7.82
CA ILE A 342 9.14 14.54 8.16
C ILE A 342 10.40 14.79 7.35
N GLY A 343 10.45 15.90 6.58
CA GLY A 343 11.60 16.33 5.79
C GLY A 343 11.69 15.66 4.42
N GLY A 344 10.57 15.24 3.86
CA GLY A 344 10.49 14.60 2.54
C GLY A 344 11.18 13.23 2.48
N GLY A 345 11.33 12.70 1.26
CA GLY A 345 11.83 11.33 1.01
C GLY A 345 13.35 11.17 1.08
N GLY A 346 14.13 12.24 0.89
CA GLY A 346 15.60 12.16 0.87
C GLY A 346 16.22 11.70 2.18
N GLY A 347 17.35 10.98 2.11
CA GLY A 347 17.98 10.31 3.26
C GLY A 347 17.19 9.10 3.76
N TYR A 348 17.59 8.57 4.91
CA TYR A 348 16.90 7.45 5.54
C TYR A 348 16.63 7.74 7.02
N ASP A 349 15.48 7.33 7.54
CA ASP A 349 15.10 7.52 8.94
C ASP A 349 14.82 6.19 9.62
N PHE A 350 15.55 5.90 10.69
CA PHE A 350 15.40 4.70 11.52
C PHE A 350 14.55 4.95 12.78
N THR A 351 14.01 6.16 12.95
CA THR A 351 13.27 6.57 14.15
C THR A 351 11.77 6.39 13.99
N MET A 352 11.04 6.59 15.08
CA MET A 352 9.58 6.61 15.07
C MET A 352 8.99 7.82 14.32
N LYS A 353 9.77 8.82 13.90
CA LYS A 353 9.26 10.01 13.21
C LYS A 353 8.55 9.63 11.92
N THR A 354 9.26 9.01 10.98
CA THR A 354 8.68 8.51 9.72
C THR A 354 7.68 7.37 9.96
N ALA A 355 7.97 6.48 10.90
CA ALA A 355 7.12 5.35 11.24
C ALA A 355 5.71 5.76 11.70
N LEU A 356 5.61 6.78 12.55
CA LEU A 356 4.33 7.32 13.03
C LEU A 356 3.58 8.06 11.93
N TYR A 357 4.30 8.82 11.10
CA TYR A 357 3.70 9.48 9.94
C TYR A 357 3.00 8.47 9.02
N VAL A 358 3.69 7.37 8.70
CA VAL A 358 3.11 6.30 7.87
C VAL A 358 2.00 5.55 8.60
N ALA A 359 2.14 5.29 9.90
CA ALA A 359 1.06 4.67 10.69
C ALA A 359 -0.23 5.52 10.67
N ARG A 360 -0.12 6.86 10.66
CA ARG A 360 -1.25 7.78 10.48
C ARG A 360 -1.87 7.63 9.08
N ILE A 361 -1.07 7.46 8.02
CA ILE A 361 -1.57 7.21 6.67
C ILE A 361 -2.31 5.85 6.63
N ILE A 362 -1.72 4.78 7.18
CA ILE A 362 -2.37 3.46 7.26
C ILE A 362 -3.72 3.57 7.93
N HIS A 363 -3.78 4.27 9.07
CA HIS A 363 -5.01 4.47 9.81
C HIS A 363 -6.10 5.14 8.94
N HIS A 364 -5.76 6.25 8.26
CA HIS A 364 -6.72 6.99 7.45
C HIS A 364 -7.16 6.21 6.21
N ASP A 365 -6.25 5.51 5.53
CA ASP A 365 -6.61 4.68 4.38
C ASP A 365 -7.60 3.56 4.77
N ILE A 366 -7.39 2.94 5.94
CA ILE A 366 -8.27 1.86 6.41
C ILE A 366 -9.59 2.41 6.96
N VAL A 367 -9.54 3.46 7.78
CA VAL A 367 -10.73 3.95 8.51
C VAL A 367 -11.63 4.79 7.61
N TYR A 368 -11.07 5.70 6.82
CA TYR A 368 -11.84 6.67 6.03
C TYR A 368 -11.99 6.27 4.56
N ALA A 369 -10.95 5.79 3.89
CA ALA A 369 -11.09 5.30 2.52
C ALA A 369 -11.69 3.89 2.45
N GLY A 370 -11.74 3.16 3.57
CA GLY A 370 -12.23 1.80 3.60
C GLY A 370 -11.33 0.80 2.91
N ALA A 371 -10.02 1.06 2.85
CA ALA A 371 -9.06 0.18 2.21
C ALA A 371 -9.09 -1.22 2.83
N ARG A 372 -9.25 -2.24 1.97
CA ARG A 372 -9.24 -3.66 2.33
C ARG A 372 -7.84 -4.26 2.29
N SER A 373 -6.94 -3.69 1.47
CA SER A 373 -5.51 -4.02 1.43
C SER A 373 -4.69 -2.74 1.59
N TRP A 374 -3.52 -2.88 2.21
CA TRP A 374 -2.57 -1.78 2.34
C TRP A 374 -1.17 -2.27 2.01
N GLN A 375 -0.48 -1.63 1.04
CA GLN A 375 0.80 -2.07 0.53
C GLN A 375 1.78 -0.90 0.46
N TRP A 376 3.02 -1.19 0.84
CA TRP A 376 4.14 -0.25 0.76
C TRP A 376 4.84 -0.34 -0.61
N TRP A 377 5.39 0.78 -1.10
CA TRP A 377 6.04 0.81 -2.40
C TRP A 377 7.16 -0.21 -2.49
N ARG A 378 8.32 0.04 -1.83
CA ARG A 378 9.46 -0.88 -1.90
C ARG A 378 9.70 -1.57 -0.57
N SER A 379 9.84 -2.86 -0.61
CA SER A 379 10.25 -3.61 0.58
C SER A 379 11.66 -3.22 1.03
N ILE A 380 12.56 -2.94 0.09
CA ILE A 380 13.95 -2.53 0.37
C ILE A 380 14.33 -1.30 -0.44
N GLY A 381 14.97 -0.34 0.20
CA GLY A 381 15.46 0.89 -0.42
C GLY A 381 16.88 1.24 0.02
N GLY A 382 17.51 2.12 -0.75
CA GLY A 382 18.83 2.69 -0.45
C GLY A 382 18.72 3.96 0.42
N ASP A 383 19.28 5.06 -0.07
CA ASP A 383 19.31 6.33 0.68
C ASP A 383 18.09 7.22 0.44
N TYR A 384 16.90 6.60 0.58
CA TYR A 384 15.61 7.26 0.46
C TYR A 384 14.58 6.58 1.38
N LYS A 385 13.58 7.34 1.90
CA LYS A 385 12.54 6.82 2.81
C LYS A 385 11.45 6.04 2.06
N ASP A 386 11.81 5.25 1.07
CA ASP A 386 10.92 4.42 0.27
C ASP A 386 11.05 2.92 0.56
N GLY A 387 12.09 2.49 1.32
CA GLY A 387 12.28 1.12 1.75
C GLY A 387 11.80 0.85 3.18
N LEU A 388 11.16 -0.30 3.42
CA LEU A 388 10.93 -0.81 4.79
C LEU A 388 12.25 -1.23 5.44
N ILE A 389 13.13 -1.79 4.63
CA ILE A 389 14.48 -2.24 4.99
C ILE A 389 15.47 -1.38 4.20
N ARG A 390 16.52 -0.90 4.85
CA ARG A 390 17.62 -0.24 4.18
C ARG A 390 18.67 -1.26 3.74
N GLU A 391 19.12 -1.15 2.49
CA GLU A 391 20.23 -1.91 1.94
C GLU A 391 21.51 -1.07 1.85
N TYR A 392 22.65 -1.77 1.86
CA TYR A 392 23.98 -1.25 1.67
C TYR A 392 24.71 -2.21 0.72
N SER A 393 24.37 -2.15 -0.57
CA SER A 393 24.95 -3.02 -1.60
C SER A 393 26.40 -2.68 -1.88
N ASP A 394 27.18 -3.71 -2.17
CA ASP A 394 28.50 -3.53 -2.77
C ASP A 394 28.37 -3.02 -4.23
N PRO A 395 29.47 -2.58 -4.85
CA PRO A 395 29.43 -2.06 -6.23
C PRO A 395 28.99 -3.08 -7.29
N THR A 396 28.97 -4.38 -6.98
CA THR A 396 28.51 -5.44 -7.90
C THR A 396 27.01 -5.69 -7.79
N PHE A 397 26.35 -5.19 -6.74
CA PHE A 397 24.98 -5.47 -6.35
C PHE A 397 24.69 -6.95 -5.99
N LEU A 398 25.73 -7.79 -5.91
CA LEU A 398 25.59 -9.23 -5.63
C LEU A 398 25.82 -9.59 -4.17
N ASN A 399 26.14 -8.61 -3.33
CA ASN A 399 26.29 -8.74 -1.89
C ASN A 399 26.09 -7.39 -1.20
N GLY A 400 25.92 -7.40 0.12
CA GLY A 400 25.74 -6.17 0.90
C GLY A 400 25.28 -6.48 2.32
N GLU A 401 24.83 -5.45 3.02
CA GLU A 401 24.23 -5.54 4.35
C GLU A 401 22.82 -4.95 4.31
N VAL A 402 21.97 -5.40 5.23
CA VAL A 402 20.61 -4.90 5.42
C VAL A 402 20.38 -4.46 6.84
N LYS A 403 19.53 -3.45 7.01
CA LYS A 403 19.13 -2.96 8.32
C LYS A 403 17.62 -2.72 8.35
N ASP A 404 16.95 -3.23 9.38
CA ASP A 404 15.54 -2.99 9.65
C ASP A 404 15.26 -1.53 10.06
N SER A 405 14.03 -1.10 9.97
CA SER A 405 13.61 0.25 10.34
C SER A 405 12.39 0.25 11.25
N LYS A 406 12.18 1.35 11.99
CA LYS A 406 10.94 1.55 12.74
C LYS A 406 9.70 1.60 11.83
N LEU A 407 9.87 2.08 10.59
CA LEU A 407 8.83 2.06 9.57
C LEU A 407 8.34 0.64 9.27
N MET A 408 9.25 -0.31 9.07
CA MET A 408 8.91 -1.72 8.86
C MET A 408 8.09 -2.25 10.05
N TRP A 409 8.56 -2.00 11.27
CA TRP A 409 7.90 -2.50 12.47
C TRP A 409 6.59 -1.78 12.79
N ALA A 410 6.42 -0.51 12.35
CA ALA A 410 5.14 0.19 12.42
C ALA A 410 4.09 -0.47 11.51
N LEU A 411 4.46 -0.81 10.26
CA LEU A 411 3.60 -1.63 9.41
C LEU A 411 3.29 -2.98 10.05
N GLY A 412 4.27 -3.58 10.72
CA GLY A 412 4.13 -4.83 11.47
C GLY A 412 3.10 -4.79 12.60
N ASN A 413 2.83 -3.62 13.20
CA ASN A 413 1.74 -3.46 14.18
C ASN A 413 0.35 -3.75 13.59
N TYR A 414 0.22 -3.66 12.26
CA TYR A 414 -0.97 -4.04 11.52
C TYR A 414 -0.82 -5.44 10.90
N SER A 415 0.12 -5.61 9.98
CA SER A 415 0.24 -6.76 9.09
C SER A 415 0.45 -8.09 9.81
N ARG A 416 1.18 -8.06 10.93
CA ARG A 416 1.48 -9.25 11.74
C ARG A 416 0.25 -9.82 12.42
N PHE A 417 -0.66 -8.95 12.85
CA PHE A 417 -1.76 -9.32 13.74
C PHE A 417 -3.11 -9.32 13.05
N ILE A 418 -3.33 -8.44 12.06
CA ILE A 418 -4.55 -8.38 11.26
C ILE A 418 -4.35 -9.29 10.05
N ARG A 419 -5.02 -10.45 10.08
CA ARG A 419 -4.80 -11.46 9.05
C ARG A 419 -5.89 -11.43 7.98
N PRO A 420 -5.65 -11.99 6.78
CA PRO A 420 -6.63 -12.03 5.70
C PRO A 420 -7.99 -12.56 6.18
N GLY A 421 -9.06 -11.83 5.87
CA GLY A 421 -10.41 -12.13 6.32
C GLY A 421 -10.79 -11.47 7.66
N ALA A 422 -9.89 -10.74 8.31
CA ALA A 422 -10.21 -9.97 9.50
C ALA A 422 -11.28 -8.91 9.19
N VAL A 423 -12.25 -8.73 10.08
CA VAL A 423 -13.31 -7.74 9.94
C VAL A 423 -13.01 -6.55 10.85
N ARG A 424 -12.92 -5.33 10.28
CA ARG A 424 -12.80 -4.12 11.08
C ARG A 424 -14.07 -3.84 11.84
N LYS A 425 -13.95 -3.35 13.07
CA LYS A 425 -15.05 -2.99 13.96
C LYS A 425 -15.11 -1.48 14.16
N VAL A 426 -16.31 -0.95 14.35
CA VAL A 426 -16.50 0.46 14.71
C VAL A 426 -15.99 0.68 16.15
N ILE A 427 -15.37 1.84 16.37
CA ILE A 427 -14.97 2.31 17.69
C ILE A 427 -15.75 3.58 18.00
N ILE A 428 -16.32 3.65 19.19
CA ILE A 428 -16.95 4.86 19.73
C ILE A 428 -16.05 5.40 20.84
N ALA A 429 -15.54 6.60 20.68
CA ALA A 429 -14.79 7.27 21.74
C ALA A 429 -15.72 8.06 22.65
N ARG A 430 -15.49 8.01 23.96
CA ARG A 430 -16.25 8.73 24.98
C ARG A 430 -15.33 9.47 25.94
N ASP A 431 -15.80 10.61 26.43
CA ASP A 431 -15.15 11.33 27.53
C ASP A 431 -15.45 10.69 28.90
N ASN A 432 -14.87 11.24 29.96
CA ASN A 432 -15.08 10.78 31.35
C ASN A 432 -16.52 10.91 31.86
N GLN A 433 -17.37 11.65 31.15
CA GLN A 433 -18.78 11.81 31.46
C GLN A 433 -19.65 10.85 30.64
N GLY A 434 -19.01 10.01 29.79
CA GLY A 434 -19.69 9.06 28.90
C GLY A 434 -20.25 9.70 27.62
N LYS A 435 -19.97 10.96 27.34
CA LYS A 435 -20.41 11.66 26.12
C LYS A 435 -19.57 11.20 24.94
N ILE A 436 -20.21 10.92 23.81
CA ILE A 436 -19.53 10.56 22.57
C ILE A 436 -18.68 11.75 22.07
N ILE A 437 -17.45 11.45 21.72
CA ILE A 437 -16.51 12.34 21.04
C ILE A 437 -16.60 11.98 19.54
N PRO A 438 -17.16 12.83 18.67
CA PRO A 438 -17.18 12.57 17.24
C PRO A 438 -15.75 12.36 16.71
N GLU A 439 -15.54 11.31 15.91
CA GLU A 439 -14.22 10.92 15.38
C GLU A 439 -13.11 10.83 16.45
N GLY A 440 -13.49 10.57 17.69
CA GLY A 440 -12.54 10.54 18.80
C GLY A 440 -11.63 9.31 18.81
N ASP A 441 -11.81 8.39 17.87
CA ASP A 441 -10.86 7.32 17.53
C ASP A 441 -9.71 7.80 16.62
N THR A 442 -9.74 9.06 16.15
CA THR A 442 -8.77 9.65 15.23
C THR A 442 -8.34 11.05 15.63
N ASP A 443 -7.54 11.17 16.69
CA ASP A 443 -6.81 12.42 16.97
C ASP A 443 -5.46 12.37 16.24
N VAL A 444 -5.33 13.08 15.11
CA VAL A 444 -4.15 13.07 14.23
C VAL A 444 -2.85 13.51 14.89
N THR A 445 -2.94 14.18 16.04
CA THR A 445 -1.82 14.65 16.86
C THR A 445 -1.70 13.92 18.20
N GLY A 446 -2.66 13.07 18.51
CA GLY A 446 -2.79 12.33 19.76
C GLY A 446 -2.96 10.83 19.54
N LEU A 447 -4.11 10.30 19.97
CA LEU A 447 -4.42 8.87 19.83
C LEU A 447 -5.23 8.60 18.56
N MET A 448 -4.77 7.62 17.78
CA MET A 448 -5.54 7.03 16.68
C MET A 448 -5.66 5.54 16.91
N CYS A 449 -6.87 4.98 16.78
CA CYS A 449 -7.08 3.58 17.08
C CYS A 449 -8.04 2.89 16.09
N SER A 450 -7.82 1.59 15.89
CA SER A 450 -8.65 0.74 15.03
C SER A 450 -8.73 -0.68 15.57
N ALA A 451 -9.90 -1.31 15.46
CA ALA A 451 -10.16 -2.64 16.02
C ALA A 451 -10.59 -3.64 14.94
N TYR A 452 -10.19 -4.89 15.10
CA TYR A 452 -10.42 -5.95 14.12
C TYR A 452 -10.73 -7.28 14.83
N GLN A 453 -11.45 -8.15 14.13
CA GLN A 453 -11.66 -9.53 14.53
C GLN A 453 -11.18 -10.46 13.41
N ASN A 454 -10.16 -11.28 13.70
CA ASN A 454 -9.64 -12.29 12.79
C ASN A 454 -10.61 -13.47 12.64
N THR A 455 -10.44 -14.25 11.58
CA THR A 455 -11.25 -15.44 11.29
C THR A 455 -11.08 -16.57 12.33
N ASP A 456 -9.97 -16.58 13.08
CA ASP A 456 -9.74 -17.48 14.20
C ASP A 456 -10.41 -17.02 15.50
N GLY A 457 -11.15 -15.93 15.46
CA GLY A 457 -11.84 -15.32 16.60
C GLY A 457 -10.99 -14.39 17.44
N LYS A 458 -9.69 -14.28 17.19
CA LYS A 458 -8.83 -13.33 17.90
C LYS A 458 -9.20 -11.91 17.51
N GLU A 459 -9.18 -11.05 18.50
CA GLU A 459 -9.40 -9.63 18.32
C GLU A 459 -8.06 -8.88 18.38
N VAL A 460 -7.97 -7.84 17.58
CA VAL A 460 -6.78 -6.98 17.45
C VAL A 460 -7.21 -5.54 17.65
N PHE A 461 -6.49 -4.82 18.50
CA PHE A 461 -6.71 -3.40 18.74
C PHE A 461 -5.37 -2.67 18.58
N VAL A 462 -5.25 -1.87 17.51
CA VAL A 462 -4.06 -1.07 17.21
C VAL A 462 -4.29 0.34 17.73
N VAL A 463 -3.33 0.87 18.49
CA VAL A 463 -3.36 2.24 19.02
C VAL A 463 -2.03 2.91 18.73
N ILE A 464 -2.11 4.07 18.07
CA ILE A 464 -0.99 4.96 17.78
C ILE A 464 -1.03 6.10 18.77
N ASN A 465 0.08 6.39 19.45
CA ASN A 465 0.29 7.63 20.18
C ASN A 465 1.23 8.54 19.35
N TYR A 466 0.64 9.50 18.64
CA TYR A 466 1.38 10.49 17.84
C TYR A 466 1.93 11.63 18.70
N ALA A 467 1.43 11.82 19.92
CA ALA A 467 1.82 12.90 20.83
C ALA A 467 3.24 12.73 21.41
N ALA A 468 3.82 13.83 21.85
CA ALA A 468 5.13 13.87 22.51
C ALA A 468 5.07 13.50 24.01
N GLU A 469 3.90 13.21 24.56
CA GLU A 469 3.67 12.77 25.92
C GLU A 469 2.96 11.41 25.97
N ASP A 470 3.11 10.72 27.08
CA ASP A 470 2.38 9.50 27.38
C ASP A 470 0.87 9.79 27.41
N LYS A 471 0.08 8.88 26.87
CA LYS A 471 -1.39 8.98 26.88
C LYS A 471 -1.98 7.83 27.67
N GLU A 472 -3.12 8.09 28.29
CA GLU A 472 -3.89 7.09 29.03
C GLU A 472 -5.26 6.90 28.37
N PHE A 473 -5.72 5.66 28.30
CA PHE A 473 -7.07 5.33 27.85
C PHE A 473 -7.56 4.06 28.54
N THR A 474 -8.86 3.81 28.45
CA THR A 474 -9.46 2.50 28.71
C THR A 474 -10.20 2.03 27.48
N PHE A 475 -10.41 0.74 27.36
CA PHE A 475 -11.23 0.20 26.29
C PHE A 475 -12.09 -0.96 26.80
N TYR A 476 -13.22 -1.17 26.16
CA TYR A 476 -14.13 -2.25 26.49
C TYR A 476 -14.92 -2.68 25.24
N GLN A 477 -15.47 -3.87 25.32
CA GLN A 477 -16.38 -4.36 24.28
C GLN A 477 -17.81 -4.06 24.66
N ARG A 478 -18.63 -3.68 23.70
CA ARG A 478 -20.04 -3.34 23.95
C ARG A 478 -20.84 -4.47 24.60
N ASN A 479 -20.52 -5.73 24.27
CA ASN A 479 -21.14 -6.91 24.88
C ASN A 479 -20.71 -7.19 26.32
N GLY A 480 -19.83 -6.37 26.90
CA GLY A 480 -19.36 -6.48 28.29
C GLY A 480 -18.42 -7.66 28.57
N VAL A 481 -17.97 -8.40 27.56
CA VAL A 481 -17.08 -9.54 27.75
C VAL A 481 -15.68 -9.07 28.15
N ILE A 482 -15.19 -9.59 29.28
CA ILE A 482 -13.82 -9.34 29.75
C ILE A 482 -12.89 -10.37 29.14
N LYS A 483 -11.85 -9.89 28.44
CA LYS A 483 -10.80 -10.70 27.82
C LYS A 483 -9.43 -10.27 28.28
N ASN A 484 -8.46 -11.18 28.21
CA ASN A 484 -7.06 -10.88 28.43
C ASN A 484 -6.37 -10.57 27.09
N TRP A 485 -5.63 -9.45 27.03
CA TRP A 485 -5.01 -8.93 25.83
C TRP A 485 -3.50 -8.84 26.02
N LYS A 486 -2.74 -9.48 25.15
CA LYS A 486 -1.29 -9.35 25.08
C LYS A 486 -0.94 -8.07 24.34
N ILE A 487 0.02 -7.30 24.87
CA ILE A 487 0.45 -6.02 24.33
C ILE A 487 1.79 -6.19 23.62
N TYR A 488 1.87 -5.75 22.37
CA TYR A 488 3.08 -5.61 21.59
C TYR A 488 3.37 -4.14 21.35
N ARG A 489 4.63 -3.69 21.48
CA ARG A 489 4.99 -2.29 21.35
C ARG A 489 6.12 -2.05 20.37
N THR A 490 5.99 -0.98 19.59
CA THR A 490 7.04 -0.40 18.74
C THR A 490 7.27 1.04 19.18
N SER A 491 8.52 1.41 19.52
CA SER A 491 8.93 2.75 19.92
C SER A 491 10.40 3.03 19.57
N ASP A 492 10.90 4.23 19.84
CA ASP A 492 12.32 4.57 19.62
C ASP A 492 13.29 3.85 20.58
N LYS A 493 12.78 3.22 21.63
CA LYS A 493 13.64 2.44 22.53
C LYS A 493 14.26 1.26 21.78
N LYS A 494 15.54 1.01 22.06
CA LYS A 494 16.28 -0.11 21.48
C LYS A 494 15.59 -1.44 21.78
N GLY A 495 15.36 -2.25 20.74
CA GLY A 495 14.72 -3.58 20.89
C GLY A 495 13.18 -3.54 20.96
N GLU A 496 12.54 -2.36 21.06
CA GLU A 496 11.09 -2.25 21.01
C GLU A 496 10.60 -2.23 19.55
N ASN A 497 10.63 -3.41 18.93
CA ASN A 497 10.16 -3.74 17.59
C ASN A 497 9.13 -4.86 17.72
N LEU A 498 7.85 -4.52 17.88
CA LEU A 498 6.79 -5.45 18.28
C LEU A 498 7.16 -6.23 19.56
N LEU A 499 7.80 -5.57 20.52
CA LEU A 499 8.21 -6.21 21.77
C LEU A 499 6.97 -6.56 22.60
N PRO A 500 6.79 -7.82 23.05
CA PRO A 500 5.75 -8.15 24.01
C PRO A 500 6.08 -7.51 25.36
N VAL A 501 5.20 -6.62 25.85
CA VAL A 501 5.44 -5.81 27.05
C VAL A 501 4.51 -6.16 28.21
N GLY A 502 3.71 -7.20 28.07
CA GLY A 502 2.79 -7.67 29.10
C GLY A 502 1.42 -7.99 28.56
N SER A 503 0.47 -8.13 29.48
CA SER A 503 -0.94 -8.38 29.18
C SER A 503 -1.82 -7.54 30.10
N ILE A 504 -3.03 -7.23 29.64
CA ILE A 504 -4.00 -6.43 30.36
C ILE A 504 -5.41 -6.97 30.09
N LYS A 505 -6.33 -6.79 31.03
CA LYS A 505 -7.75 -7.01 30.77
C LYS A 505 -8.38 -5.74 30.22
N ASN A 506 -9.30 -5.87 29.25
CA ASN A 506 -10.13 -4.74 28.86
C ASN A 506 -10.89 -4.22 30.10
N HIS A 507 -11.19 -2.93 30.16
CA HIS A 507 -11.59 -2.10 31.29
C HIS A 507 -10.45 -1.62 32.22
N GLU A 508 -9.27 -2.21 32.16
CA GLU A 508 -8.12 -1.68 32.88
C GLU A 508 -7.51 -0.49 32.11
N LYS A 509 -6.84 0.38 32.87
CA LYS A 509 -6.15 1.54 32.30
C LYS A 509 -4.92 1.11 31.51
N VAL A 510 -4.82 1.55 30.25
CA VAL A 510 -3.65 1.41 29.40
C VAL A 510 -2.89 2.72 29.37
N VAL A 511 -1.57 2.64 29.57
CA VAL A 511 -0.66 3.76 29.33
C VAL A 511 0.15 3.44 28.09
N ILE A 512 0.03 4.31 27.07
CA ILE A 512 0.83 4.21 25.85
C ILE A 512 1.90 5.30 25.85
N PRO A 513 3.20 4.92 25.79
CA PRO A 513 4.28 5.90 25.78
C PRO A 513 4.18 6.89 24.63
N ALA A 514 4.74 8.07 24.84
CA ALA A 514 4.93 9.08 23.81
C ALA A 514 5.54 8.47 22.52
N ARG A 515 5.09 8.93 21.36
CA ARG A 515 5.68 8.56 20.07
C ARG A 515 5.84 7.06 19.87
N SER A 516 4.78 6.28 20.14
CA SER A 516 4.81 4.82 20.04
C SER A 516 3.53 4.24 19.43
N ILE A 517 3.61 2.98 19.04
CA ILE A 517 2.47 2.19 18.58
C ILE A 517 2.36 0.94 19.45
N ILE A 518 1.16 0.63 19.90
CA ILE A 518 0.88 -0.64 20.53
C ILE A 518 -0.19 -1.42 19.75
N THR A 519 -0.03 -2.72 19.75
CA THR A 519 -1.05 -3.65 19.26
C THR A 519 -1.43 -4.60 20.38
N LEU A 520 -2.70 -4.61 20.72
CA LEU A 520 -3.28 -5.51 21.71
C LEU A 520 -3.98 -6.64 20.96
N VAL A 521 -3.73 -7.88 21.41
CA VAL A 521 -4.30 -9.09 20.77
C VAL A 521 -4.87 -9.99 21.87
N THR A 522 -6.10 -10.47 21.70
CA THR A 522 -6.71 -11.42 22.64
C THR A 522 -5.92 -12.74 22.68
N GLN A 523 -5.76 -13.28 23.87
CA GLN A 523 -5.10 -14.58 24.12
C GLN A 523 -6.05 -15.74 23.89
#